data_549c3113c8d7bac097eca626e11fe1dc
#
_entry.id   549c3113c8d7bac097eca626e11fe1dc
#
_cell.length_a   1.000
_cell.length_b   1.000
_cell.length_c   1.000
_cell.angle_alpha   90.00
_cell.angle_beta   90.00
_cell.angle_gamma   90.00
#
_symmetry.space_group_name_H-M   'P 1'
#
loop_
_entity.id
_entity.type
_entity.pdbx_description
1 polymer ?
#
loop_
_entity_poly.entity_id
_entity_poly.type
_entity_poly.pdbx_seq_one_letter_code
_entity_poly.pdbx_strand_id
1 'polypeptide(L)'
;NADIEFSPMASASFISLNGTPIEEIVSKNNRSAWVVRGDRRISWSEKPKTDNPIIEGEWWVPGVEDELFISMDSRAAYDLGMKINDKIVLNLLGRDVTGTIKNFREVDYRDISINFAIIINKAFASKLPYEYVGTLKSEMPSSDILAMVVEKFPNVSAIKIDRILKQVSEVLNKVFIAVTAISLIVIIVGLIVIVSAVLVQTTFRRYNNLIYKILGVDFPTILKAMTMEFAVIYGTLIFFALSVATISSYLVVENALQLTWYFDFGLAVWILASTALVSFILILLANRSIFSPKVYPLIRNE
;
A
#
# COMPACT_ATOMS: atom_id res chain seq x y z
N ASN A 1 -12.97 -25.26 14.65
CA ASN A 1 -13.93 -24.15 14.47
C ASN A 1 -13.92 -23.75 13.00
N ALA A 2 -15.11 -23.68 12.40
CA ALA A 2 -15.28 -23.15 11.04
C ALA A 2 -16.05 -21.82 11.15
N ASP A 3 -15.52 -20.78 10.52
CA ASP A 3 -16.19 -19.50 10.39
C ASP A 3 -16.80 -19.42 8.99
N ILE A 4 -18.11 -19.19 8.92
CA ILE A 4 -18.87 -19.19 7.67
C ILE A 4 -19.63 -17.88 7.57
N GLU A 5 -19.37 -17.13 6.51
CA GLU A 5 -20.12 -15.92 6.17
C GLU A 5 -20.91 -16.15 4.88
N PHE A 6 -22.19 -15.82 4.87
CA PHE A 6 -23.05 -15.87 3.68
C PHE A 6 -23.64 -14.52 3.38
N SER A 7 -23.71 -14.18 2.11
CA SER A 7 -24.42 -12.99 1.62
C SER A 7 -25.30 -13.36 0.43
N PRO A 8 -26.53 -12.90 0.40
CA PRO A 8 -27.38 -13.06 -0.77
C PRO A 8 -26.88 -12.13 -1.87
N MET A 9 -27.05 -12.55 -3.12
CA MET A 9 -26.69 -11.71 -4.29
C MET A 9 -27.63 -11.89 -5.45
N ALA A 10 -27.80 -10.83 -6.23
CA ALA A 10 -28.50 -10.83 -7.49
C ALA A 10 -27.70 -10.04 -8.54
N SER A 11 -28.00 -10.25 -9.83
CA SER A 11 -27.42 -9.46 -10.91
C SER A 11 -28.24 -8.19 -11.14
N ALA A 12 -27.51 -7.09 -11.36
CA ALA A 12 -28.06 -5.79 -11.75
C ALA A 12 -27.15 -5.10 -12.76
N SER A 13 -27.75 -4.35 -13.70
CA SER A 13 -27.02 -3.48 -14.63
C SER A 13 -27.43 -2.04 -14.40
N PHE A 14 -26.48 -1.13 -14.49
CA PHE A 14 -26.76 0.32 -14.43
C PHE A 14 -27.23 0.81 -15.79
N ILE A 15 -28.35 1.51 -15.83
CA ILE A 15 -28.92 2.11 -17.03
C ILE A 15 -28.63 3.60 -17.09
N SER A 16 -29.01 4.35 -16.06
CA SER A 16 -28.82 5.80 -16.04
C SER A 16 -28.67 6.36 -14.63
N LEU A 17 -28.05 7.53 -14.54
CA LEU A 17 -27.94 8.35 -13.33
C LEU A 17 -28.62 9.70 -13.61
N ASN A 18 -29.63 10.06 -12.84
CA ASN A 18 -30.41 11.29 -13.00
C ASN A 18 -30.94 11.52 -14.45
N GLY A 19 -31.25 10.43 -15.15
CA GLY A 19 -31.73 10.45 -16.53
C GLY A 19 -30.63 10.47 -17.60
N THR A 20 -29.35 10.60 -17.23
CA THR A 20 -28.22 10.50 -18.17
C THR A 20 -27.78 9.06 -18.29
N PRO A 21 -27.68 8.49 -19.50
CA PRO A 21 -27.18 7.13 -19.70
C PRO A 21 -25.81 6.92 -19.07
N ILE A 22 -25.59 5.74 -18.47
CA ILE A 22 -24.34 5.49 -17.74
C ILE A 22 -23.12 5.48 -18.66
N GLU A 23 -23.26 5.10 -19.91
CA GLU A 23 -22.21 5.11 -20.92
C GLU A 23 -21.66 6.51 -21.20
N GLU A 24 -22.47 7.55 -21.05
CA GLU A 24 -22.08 8.94 -21.25
C GLU A 24 -21.30 9.50 -20.05
N ILE A 25 -21.62 9.00 -18.85
CA ILE A 25 -20.99 9.41 -17.59
C ILE A 25 -19.61 8.77 -17.44
N VAL A 26 -19.49 7.52 -17.87
CA VAL A 26 -18.29 6.72 -17.68
C VAL A 26 -17.29 6.96 -18.82
N SER A 27 -16.31 7.82 -18.59
CA SER A 27 -15.17 7.95 -19.50
C SER A 27 -14.35 6.65 -19.57
N LYS A 28 -13.67 6.40 -20.71
CA LYS A 28 -12.86 5.19 -20.91
C LYS A 28 -11.75 5.01 -19.88
N ASN A 29 -11.30 6.08 -19.23
CA ASN A 29 -10.19 6.08 -18.26
C ASN A 29 -10.65 6.20 -16.79
N ASN A 30 -11.96 6.10 -16.51
CA ASN A 30 -12.43 6.15 -15.13
C ASN A 30 -12.11 4.83 -14.40
N ARG A 31 -11.35 4.92 -13.31
CA ARG A 31 -10.91 3.75 -12.51
C ARG A 31 -12.09 2.98 -11.90
N SER A 32 -13.17 3.68 -11.55
CA SER A 32 -14.37 3.11 -10.95
C SER A 32 -15.44 2.68 -11.95
N ALA A 33 -15.15 2.79 -13.26
CA ALA A 33 -16.05 2.34 -14.32
C ALA A 33 -16.51 0.89 -14.18
N TRP A 34 -15.69 0.05 -13.56
CA TRP A 34 -16.00 -1.36 -13.32
C TRP A 34 -17.23 -1.57 -12.44
N VAL A 35 -17.57 -0.62 -11.55
CA VAL A 35 -18.75 -0.73 -10.66
C VAL A 35 -20.06 -0.63 -11.44
N VAL A 36 -20.08 0.12 -12.52
CA VAL A 36 -21.32 0.44 -13.26
C VAL A 36 -21.37 -0.13 -14.68
N ARG A 37 -20.29 -0.71 -15.19
CA ARG A 37 -20.26 -1.34 -16.53
C ARG A 37 -20.70 -2.78 -16.50
N GLY A 38 -21.70 -3.13 -17.34
CA GLY A 38 -22.23 -4.47 -17.50
C GLY A 38 -22.95 -4.98 -16.25
N ASP A 39 -23.17 -6.28 -16.19
CA ASP A 39 -23.85 -6.91 -15.06
C ASP A 39 -22.96 -6.92 -13.82
N ARG A 40 -23.53 -6.46 -12.72
CA ARG A 40 -22.89 -6.41 -11.41
C ARG A 40 -23.63 -7.24 -10.40
N ARG A 41 -22.89 -7.85 -9.50
CA ARG A 41 -23.48 -8.50 -8.35
C ARG A 41 -23.77 -7.45 -7.29
N ILE A 42 -25.03 -7.36 -6.89
CA ILE A 42 -25.51 -6.53 -5.78
C ILE A 42 -25.94 -7.44 -4.63
N SER A 43 -25.92 -6.91 -3.44
CA SER A 43 -26.43 -7.59 -2.25
C SER A 43 -27.46 -6.72 -1.53
N TRP A 44 -28.04 -7.22 -0.44
CA TRP A 44 -28.93 -6.46 0.41
C TRP A 44 -28.70 -6.75 1.88
N SER A 45 -29.02 -5.75 2.70
CA SER A 45 -28.89 -5.87 4.14
C SER A 45 -29.89 -4.95 4.83
N GLU A 46 -30.37 -5.37 6.01
CA GLU A 46 -31.18 -4.52 6.88
C GLU A 46 -30.34 -3.56 7.71
N LYS A 47 -29.07 -3.91 7.97
CA LYS A 47 -28.15 -3.14 8.80
C LYS A 47 -26.84 -2.93 8.06
N PRO A 48 -26.13 -1.83 8.30
CA PRO A 48 -24.78 -1.67 7.77
C PRO A 48 -23.87 -2.75 8.37
N LYS A 49 -22.90 -3.22 7.56
CA LYS A 49 -21.81 -4.07 8.08
C LYS A 49 -20.86 -3.21 8.92
N THR A 50 -20.37 -3.77 10.03
CA THR A 50 -19.43 -3.07 10.92
C THR A 50 -18.14 -2.69 10.23
N ASP A 51 -17.68 -3.54 9.30
CA ASP A 51 -16.42 -3.36 8.56
C ASP A 51 -16.52 -2.38 7.39
N ASN A 52 -17.74 -1.91 7.08
CA ASN A 52 -18.00 -0.97 5.99
C ASN A 52 -18.70 0.28 6.53
N PRO A 53 -17.99 1.20 7.20
CA PRO A 53 -18.58 2.39 7.83
C PRO A 53 -19.23 3.31 6.79
N ILE A 54 -20.32 3.94 7.18
CA ILE A 54 -20.97 4.98 6.38
C ILE A 54 -20.14 6.25 6.49
N ILE A 55 -19.75 6.80 5.33
CA ILE A 55 -18.95 8.02 5.22
C ILE A 55 -19.85 9.25 5.01
N GLU A 56 -20.95 9.07 4.27
CA GLU A 56 -21.89 10.16 3.95
C GLU A 56 -23.29 9.61 3.83
N GLY A 57 -24.28 10.39 4.28
CA GLY A 57 -25.68 10.00 4.31
C GLY A 57 -26.05 9.12 5.50
N GLU A 58 -27.22 8.52 5.44
CA GLU A 58 -27.77 7.70 6.52
C GLU A 58 -28.27 6.35 5.99
N TRP A 59 -28.22 5.31 6.86
CA TRP A 59 -28.82 4.05 6.53
C TRP A 59 -30.34 4.16 6.55
N TRP A 60 -31.01 3.39 5.72
CA TRP A 60 -32.47 3.38 5.65
C TRP A 60 -33.11 2.73 6.90
N VAL A 61 -34.34 3.15 7.16
CA VAL A 61 -35.15 2.51 8.19
C VAL A 61 -35.65 1.16 7.65
N PRO A 62 -35.54 0.06 8.43
CA PRO A 62 -36.07 -1.24 8.01
C PRO A 62 -37.58 -1.20 7.72
N GLY A 63 -38.02 -1.98 6.73
CA GLY A 63 -39.44 -2.17 6.44
C GLY A 63 -40.03 -1.25 5.36
N VAL A 64 -39.25 -0.39 4.72
CA VAL A 64 -39.70 0.38 3.54
C VAL A 64 -39.69 -0.53 2.32
N GLU A 65 -40.86 -0.90 1.80
CA GLU A 65 -41.02 -1.88 0.72
C GLU A 65 -41.21 -1.32 -0.67
N ASP A 66 -41.70 -0.06 -0.76
CA ASP A 66 -42.13 0.54 -2.01
C ASP A 66 -41.05 1.36 -2.72
N GLU A 67 -39.91 1.62 -2.07
CA GLU A 67 -38.83 2.39 -2.62
C GLU A 67 -37.53 1.58 -2.62
N LEU A 68 -36.76 1.66 -3.72
CA LEU A 68 -35.43 1.11 -3.82
C LEU A 68 -34.41 2.10 -3.25
N PHE A 69 -33.78 1.73 -2.15
CA PHE A 69 -32.67 2.48 -1.56
C PHE A 69 -31.34 1.81 -1.88
N ILE A 70 -30.33 2.63 -2.16
CA ILE A 70 -29.03 2.19 -2.61
C ILE A 70 -27.95 2.76 -1.69
N SER A 71 -27.07 1.87 -1.23
CA SER A 71 -25.81 2.20 -0.58
C SER A 71 -24.66 1.86 -1.53
N MET A 72 -23.78 2.83 -1.79
CA MET A 72 -22.68 2.68 -2.72
C MET A 72 -21.31 2.74 -2.04
N ASP A 73 -20.31 2.12 -2.68
CA ASP A 73 -18.90 2.36 -2.36
C ASP A 73 -18.57 3.84 -2.58
N SER A 74 -18.05 4.50 -1.55
CA SER A 74 -17.72 5.92 -1.56
C SER A 74 -16.73 6.31 -2.64
N ARG A 75 -15.68 5.50 -2.87
CA ARG A 75 -14.67 5.75 -3.91
C ARG A 75 -15.29 5.74 -5.30
N ALA A 76 -16.11 4.71 -5.56
CA ALA A 76 -16.80 4.61 -6.84
C ALA A 76 -17.80 5.74 -7.04
N ALA A 77 -18.54 6.11 -6.01
CA ALA A 77 -19.51 7.20 -6.06
C ALA A 77 -18.83 8.54 -6.37
N TYR A 78 -17.74 8.88 -5.67
CA TYR A 78 -17.02 10.13 -5.91
C TYR A 78 -16.36 10.18 -7.29
N ASP A 79 -15.73 9.08 -7.73
CA ASP A 79 -15.09 8.99 -9.05
C ASP A 79 -16.09 9.14 -10.21
N LEU A 80 -17.35 8.72 -9.98
CA LEU A 80 -18.44 8.82 -10.94
C LEU A 80 -19.28 10.10 -10.77
N GLY A 81 -18.93 10.97 -9.81
CA GLY A 81 -19.62 12.24 -9.55
C GLY A 81 -21.03 12.10 -8.97
N MET A 82 -21.33 10.96 -8.34
CA MET A 82 -22.62 10.68 -7.73
C MET A 82 -22.78 11.45 -6.42
N LYS A 83 -24.02 11.77 -6.06
CA LYS A 83 -24.39 12.49 -4.84
C LYS A 83 -25.50 11.76 -4.08
N ILE A 84 -25.61 12.05 -2.79
CA ILE A 84 -26.73 11.58 -1.97
C ILE A 84 -28.04 12.13 -2.54
N ASN A 85 -29.05 11.28 -2.57
CA ASN A 85 -30.37 11.48 -3.18
C ASN A 85 -30.41 11.47 -4.71
N ASP A 86 -29.30 11.19 -5.40
CA ASP A 86 -29.34 10.92 -6.84
C ASP A 86 -30.21 9.70 -7.15
N LYS A 87 -30.87 9.77 -8.31
CA LYS A 87 -31.71 8.69 -8.83
C LYS A 87 -30.92 7.84 -9.80
N ILE A 88 -30.84 6.55 -9.50
CA ILE A 88 -30.22 5.54 -10.37
C ILE A 88 -31.29 4.62 -10.93
N VAL A 89 -31.29 4.40 -12.23
CA VAL A 89 -32.07 3.33 -12.84
C VAL A 89 -31.20 2.10 -12.93
N LEU A 90 -31.63 1.03 -12.27
CA LEU A 90 -31.03 -0.30 -12.33
C LEU A 90 -31.93 -1.24 -13.12
N ASN A 91 -31.36 -1.98 -14.05
CA ASN A 91 -32.03 -3.15 -14.61
C ASN A 91 -31.79 -4.34 -13.67
N LEU A 92 -32.85 -4.79 -13.04
CA LEU A 92 -32.86 -5.96 -12.15
C LEU A 92 -33.55 -7.11 -12.85
N LEU A 93 -32.75 -8.02 -13.42
CA LEU A 93 -33.25 -9.24 -14.09
C LEU A 93 -34.30 -8.95 -15.18
N GLY A 94 -34.06 -7.93 -16.00
CA GLY A 94 -34.92 -7.54 -17.12
C GLY A 94 -35.99 -6.49 -16.78
N ARG A 95 -36.03 -5.97 -15.54
CA ARG A 95 -36.93 -4.88 -15.12
C ARG A 95 -36.15 -3.65 -14.72
N ASP A 96 -36.48 -2.52 -15.30
CA ASP A 96 -35.87 -1.24 -14.94
C ASP A 96 -36.56 -0.66 -13.70
N VAL A 97 -35.78 -0.41 -12.67
CA VAL A 97 -36.25 0.10 -11.39
C VAL A 97 -35.41 1.30 -11.00
N THR A 98 -36.10 2.39 -10.61
CA THR A 98 -35.44 3.61 -10.11
C THR A 98 -35.17 3.48 -8.61
N GLY A 99 -33.94 3.63 -8.22
CA GLY A 99 -33.52 3.69 -6.83
C GLY A 99 -32.94 5.05 -6.45
N THR A 100 -32.90 5.31 -5.16
CA THR A 100 -32.31 6.53 -4.58
C THR A 100 -31.06 6.19 -3.80
N ILE A 101 -29.95 6.88 -4.05
CA ILE A 101 -28.74 6.77 -3.25
C ILE A 101 -28.98 7.39 -1.88
N LYS A 102 -28.88 6.58 -0.81
CA LYS A 102 -29.08 7.04 0.57
C LYS A 102 -27.79 7.28 1.33
N ASN A 103 -26.75 6.53 1.01
CA ASN A 103 -25.46 6.68 1.69
C ASN A 103 -24.30 6.18 0.84
N PHE A 104 -23.10 6.67 1.18
CA PHE A 104 -21.82 6.16 0.74
C PHE A 104 -21.11 5.50 1.92
N ARG A 105 -20.52 4.34 1.66
CA ARG A 105 -19.76 3.57 2.66
C ARG A 105 -18.36 3.26 2.16
N GLU A 106 -17.43 3.16 3.07
CA GLU A 106 -16.09 2.69 2.75
C GLU A 106 -16.09 1.18 2.63
N VAL A 107 -15.68 0.66 1.47
CA VAL A 107 -15.60 -0.78 1.22
C VAL A 107 -14.14 -1.18 1.12
N ASP A 108 -13.70 -2.08 2.00
CA ASP A 108 -12.37 -2.65 1.92
C ASP A 108 -12.38 -3.93 1.08
N TYR A 109 -11.79 -3.86 -0.12
CA TYR A 109 -11.64 -5.00 -1.02
C TYR A 109 -10.34 -5.79 -0.82
N ARG A 110 -9.51 -5.39 0.14
CA ARG A 110 -8.23 -6.07 0.44
C ARG A 110 -8.43 -7.31 1.32
N ASP A 111 -9.53 -7.35 2.01
CA ASP A 111 -9.91 -8.50 2.82
C ASP A 111 -10.59 -9.57 1.95
N ILE A 112 -10.47 -10.84 2.34
CA ILE A 112 -11.13 -12.00 1.68
C ILE A 112 -12.62 -12.11 2.11
N SER A 113 -13.15 -11.11 2.78
CA SER A 113 -14.57 -11.02 3.13
C SER A 113 -15.43 -10.74 1.89
N ILE A 114 -16.70 -11.14 1.98
CA ILE A 114 -17.66 -10.88 0.90
C ILE A 114 -18.09 -9.43 0.97
N ASN A 115 -17.60 -8.63 0.03
CA ASN A 115 -17.92 -7.22 -0.09
C ASN A 115 -18.57 -6.90 -1.45
N PHE A 116 -19.59 -6.07 -1.42
CA PHE A 116 -20.31 -5.60 -2.59
C PHE A 116 -20.19 -4.09 -2.69
N ALA A 117 -19.93 -3.58 -3.90
CA ALA A 117 -19.90 -2.14 -4.14
C ALA A 117 -21.30 -1.51 -3.93
N ILE A 118 -22.34 -2.30 -4.13
CA ILE A 118 -23.73 -1.87 -4.11
C ILE A 118 -24.50 -2.77 -3.17
N ILE A 119 -25.18 -2.14 -2.20
CA ILE A 119 -26.15 -2.79 -1.33
C ILE A 119 -27.49 -2.09 -1.46
N ILE A 120 -28.58 -2.86 -1.52
CA ILE A 120 -29.95 -2.34 -1.57
C ILE A 120 -30.73 -2.72 -0.30
N ASN A 121 -31.90 -2.12 -0.10
CA ASN A 121 -32.76 -2.47 1.01
C ASN A 121 -33.40 -3.85 0.81
N LYS A 122 -33.46 -4.63 1.89
CA LYS A 122 -33.90 -6.02 1.89
C LYS A 122 -35.37 -6.18 1.48
N ALA A 123 -36.22 -5.29 1.93
CA ALA A 123 -37.66 -5.34 1.64
C ALA A 123 -37.94 -5.36 0.13
N PHE A 124 -37.21 -4.57 -0.64
CA PHE A 124 -37.29 -4.58 -2.10
C PHE A 124 -36.68 -5.84 -2.70
N ALA A 125 -35.53 -6.27 -2.18
CA ALA A 125 -34.77 -7.41 -2.70
C ALA A 125 -35.46 -8.77 -2.48
N SER A 126 -36.33 -8.89 -1.48
CA SER A 126 -37.06 -10.13 -1.17
C SER A 126 -37.91 -10.69 -2.32
N LYS A 127 -38.21 -9.83 -3.31
CA LYS A 127 -39.00 -10.15 -4.51
C LYS A 127 -38.14 -10.62 -5.70
N LEU A 128 -36.82 -10.57 -5.56
CA LEU A 128 -35.87 -10.93 -6.63
C LEU A 128 -35.45 -12.41 -6.49
N PRO A 129 -35.25 -13.13 -7.59
CA PRO A 129 -34.51 -14.39 -7.56
C PRO A 129 -33.05 -14.11 -7.22
N TYR A 130 -32.49 -14.90 -6.31
CA TYR A 130 -31.16 -14.67 -5.76
C TYR A 130 -30.38 -15.96 -5.56
N GLU A 131 -29.10 -15.81 -5.46
CA GLU A 131 -28.13 -16.84 -5.07
C GLU A 131 -27.44 -16.43 -3.77
N TYR A 132 -26.89 -17.39 -3.06
CA TYR A 132 -25.98 -17.12 -1.95
C TYR A 132 -24.54 -17.28 -2.37
N VAL A 133 -23.69 -16.35 -1.98
CA VAL A 133 -22.24 -16.50 -1.99
C VAL A 133 -21.78 -16.61 -0.54
N GLY A 134 -20.84 -17.52 -0.26
CA GLY A 134 -20.31 -17.72 1.08
C GLY A 134 -18.80 -17.85 1.09
N THR A 135 -18.17 -17.44 2.17
CA THR A 135 -16.79 -17.77 2.49
C THR A 135 -16.75 -18.69 3.69
N LEU A 136 -15.89 -19.69 3.62
CA LEU A 136 -15.65 -20.62 4.70
C LEU A 136 -14.17 -20.58 5.08
N LYS A 137 -13.89 -20.16 6.32
CA LYS A 137 -12.55 -20.20 6.92
C LYS A 137 -12.51 -21.37 7.91
N SER A 138 -11.56 -22.28 7.77
CA SER A 138 -11.42 -23.44 8.65
C SER A 138 -9.97 -23.85 8.78
N GLU A 139 -9.61 -24.47 9.88
CA GLU A 139 -8.31 -25.10 10.11
C GLU A 139 -8.15 -26.43 9.37
N MET A 140 -9.26 -27.02 8.89
CA MET A 140 -9.22 -28.23 8.09
C MET A 140 -8.62 -28.00 6.71
N PRO A 141 -7.93 -29.00 6.11
CA PRO A 141 -7.45 -28.90 4.75
C PRO A 141 -8.57 -28.56 3.75
N SER A 142 -8.35 -27.58 2.91
CA SER A 142 -9.35 -27.13 1.92
C SER A 142 -9.82 -28.23 0.95
N SER A 143 -8.99 -29.28 0.74
CA SER A 143 -9.34 -30.47 -0.03
C SER A 143 -10.48 -31.25 0.59
N ASP A 144 -10.43 -31.46 1.90
CA ASP A 144 -11.38 -32.29 2.63
C ASP A 144 -12.72 -31.56 2.77
N ILE A 145 -12.65 -30.23 2.99
CA ILE A 145 -13.83 -29.38 2.97
C ILE A 145 -14.51 -29.41 1.61
N LEU A 146 -13.72 -29.27 0.53
CA LEU A 146 -14.28 -29.31 -0.82
C LEU A 146 -14.95 -30.64 -1.10
N ALA A 147 -14.32 -31.76 -0.72
CA ALA A 147 -14.89 -33.09 -0.90
C ALA A 147 -16.23 -33.22 -0.17
N MET A 148 -16.29 -32.78 1.09
CA MET A 148 -17.52 -32.79 1.89
C MET A 148 -18.64 -31.92 1.30
N VAL A 149 -18.27 -30.72 0.78
CA VAL A 149 -19.26 -29.81 0.18
C VAL A 149 -19.81 -30.40 -1.11
N VAL A 150 -18.97 -30.92 -1.99
CA VAL A 150 -19.40 -31.52 -3.26
C VAL A 150 -20.26 -32.76 -3.03
N GLU A 151 -19.90 -33.59 -2.04
CA GLU A 151 -20.68 -34.80 -1.71
C GLU A 151 -22.06 -34.47 -1.12
N LYS A 152 -22.11 -33.51 -0.19
CA LYS A 152 -23.36 -33.19 0.53
C LYS A 152 -24.24 -32.17 -0.19
N PHE A 153 -23.66 -31.30 -1.00
CA PHE A 153 -24.33 -30.17 -1.66
C PHE A 153 -23.98 -30.09 -3.15
N PRO A 154 -24.47 -30.98 -4.00
CA PRO A 154 -24.11 -31.02 -5.42
C PRO A 154 -24.49 -29.75 -6.19
N ASN A 155 -25.40 -28.93 -5.67
CA ASN A 155 -25.80 -27.66 -6.26
C ASN A 155 -24.91 -26.47 -5.85
N VAL A 156 -23.89 -26.70 -5.00
CA VAL A 156 -22.97 -25.67 -4.53
C VAL A 156 -21.66 -25.76 -5.31
N SER A 157 -21.30 -24.66 -5.99
CA SER A 157 -19.99 -24.53 -6.60
C SER A 157 -18.99 -24.02 -5.56
N ALA A 158 -17.98 -24.80 -5.23
CA ALA A 158 -16.94 -24.40 -4.29
C ALA A 158 -15.59 -24.23 -5.01
N ILE A 159 -14.90 -23.14 -4.70
CA ILE A 159 -13.59 -22.80 -5.28
C ILE A 159 -12.56 -22.65 -4.16
N LYS A 160 -11.40 -23.31 -4.32
CA LYS A 160 -10.28 -23.16 -3.40
C LYS A 160 -9.50 -21.89 -3.68
N ILE A 161 -9.47 -20.98 -2.73
CA ILE A 161 -8.71 -19.72 -2.82
C ILE A 161 -7.26 -19.92 -2.38
N ASP A 162 -6.98 -20.90 -1.52
CA ASP A 162 -5.65 -21.17 -0.96
C ASP A 162 -4.56 -21.39 -2.02
N ARG A 163 -4.89 -22.05 -3.15
CA ARG A 163 -3.95 -22.25 -4.26
C ARG A 163 -3.57 -20.92 -4.91
N ILE A 164 -4.55 -20.05 -5.14
CA ILE A 164 -4.33 -18.73 -5.75
C ILE A 164 -3.48 -17.88 -4.81
N LEU A 165 -3.80 -17.85 -3.51
CA LEU A 165 -3.04 -17.12 -2.50
C LEU A 165 -1.59 -17.62 -2.41
N LYS A 166 -1.37 -18.95 -2.46
CA LYS A 166 0.00 -19.50 -2.48
C LYS A 166 0.77 -19.07 -3.72
N GLN A 167 0.17 -19.14 -4.90
CA GLN A 167 0.82 -18.68 -6.14
C GLN A 167 1.18 -17.20 -6.10
N VAL A 168 0.27 -16.34 -5.62
CA VAL A 168 0.53 -14.90 -5.45
C VAL A 168 1.66 -14.69 -4.43
N SER A 169 1.62 -15.36 -3.29
CA SER A 169 2.68 -15.30 -2.28
C SER A 169 4.04 -15.75 -2.82
N GLU A 170 4.09 -16.81 -3.62
CA GLU A 170 5.34 -17.26 -4.26
C GLU A 170 5.91 -16.23 -5.22
N VAL A 171 5.06 -15.60 -6.05
CA VAL A 171 5.48 -14.53 -6.96
C VAL A 171 6.00 -13.33 -6.18
N LEU A 172 5.26 -12.88 -5.16
CA LEU A 172 5.68 -11.76 -4.30
C LEU A 172 6.99 -12.06 -3.59
N ASN A 173 7.17 -13.29 -3.09
CA ASN A 173 8.43 -13.71 -2.45
C ASN A 173 9.62 -13.71 -3.44
N LYS A 174 9.43 -14.15 -4.67
CA LYS A 174 10.46 -14.06 -5.73
C LYS A 174 10.84 -12.61 -6.03
N VAL A 175 9.85 -11.72 -6.13
CA VAL A 175 10.09 -10.28 -6.32
C VAL A 175 10.84 -9.71 -5.12
N PHE A 176 10.44 -10.04 -3.90
CA PHE A 176 11.10 -9.60 -2.68
C PHE A 176 12.58 -10.05 -2.63
N ILE A 177 12.87 -11.32 -2.96
CA ILE A 177 14.24 -11.84 -3.02
C ILE A 177 15.05 -11.08 -4.08
N ALA A 178 14.49 -10.84 -5.26
CA ALA A 178 15.17 -10.11 -6.32
C ALA A 178 15.50 -8.66 -5.90
N VAL A 179 14.55 -7.96 -5.31
CA VAL A 179 14.75 -6.59 -4.80
C VAL A 179 15.81 -6.57 -3.70
N THR A 180 15.77 -7.53 -2.77
CA THR A 180 16.76 -7.66 -1.69
C THR A 180 18.16 -7.92 -2.26
N ALA A 181 18.30 -8.79 -3.25
CA ALA A 181 19.59 -9.06 -3.89
C ALA A 181 20.15 -7.82 -4.59
N ILE A 182 19.32 -7.08 -5.35
CA ILE A 182 19.74 -5.83 -5.99
C ILE A 182 20.14 -4.79 -4.92
N SER A 183 19.38 -4.65 -3.85
CA SER A 183 19.69 -3.74 -2.75
C SER A 183 21.03 -4.08 -2.09
N LEU A 184 21.34 -5.37 -1.88
CA LEU A 184 22.61 -5.80 -1.34
C LEU A 184 23.80 -5.41 -2.25
N ILE A 185 23.66 -5.60 -3.56
CA ILE A 185 24.67 -5.18 -4.54
C ILE A 185 24.89 -3.66 -4.47
N VAL A 186 23.82 -2.87 -4.44
CA VAL A 186 23.90 -1.40 -4.33
C VAL A 186 24.60 -0.97 -3.04
N ILE A 187 24.32 -1.63 -1.92
CA ILE A 187 25.01 -1.37 -0.63
C ILE A 187 26.50 -1.67 -0.75
N ILE A 188 26.88 -2.80 -1.34
CA ILE A 188 28.29 -3.17 -1.52
C ILE A 188 29.01 -2.14 -2.41
N VAL A 189 28.41 -1.75 -3.53
CA VAL A 189 28.97 -0.74 -4.42
C VAL A 189 29.11 0.60 -3.68
N GLY A 190 28.08 1.00 -2.93
CA GLY A 190 28.12 2.20 -2.09
C GLY A 190 29.26 2.19 -1.07
N LEU A 191 29.50 1.06 -0.40
CA LEU A 191 30.64 0.89 0.50
C LEU A 191 31.98 1.04 -0.22
N ILE A 192 32.14 0.44 -1.39
CA ILE A 192 33.37 0.55 -2.21
C ILE A 192 33.62 2.02 -2.58
N VAL A 193 32.57 2.75 -2.98
CA VAL A 193 32.68 4.18 -3.31
C VAL A 193 33.09 5.00 -2.08
N ILE A 194 32.49 4.74 -0.91
CA ILE A 194 32.86 5.43 0.34
C ILE A 194 34.34 5.15 0.69
N VAL A 195 34.76 3.89 0.65
CA VAL A 195 36.17 3.53 0.93
C VAL A 195 37.11 4.21 -0.04
N SER A 196 36.80 4.21 -1.34
CA SER A 196 37.61 4.88 -2.37
C SER A 196 37.71 6.38 -2.14
N ALA A 197 36.59 7.05 -1.85
CA ALA A 197 36.58 8.48 -1.55
C ALA A 197 37.41 8.81 -0.31
N VAL A 198 37.33 8.00 0.74
CA VAL A 198 38.13 8.16 1.96
C VAL A 198 39.62 7.96 1.66
N LEU A 199 40.00 6.97 0.86
CA LEU A 199 41.42 6.73 0.51
C LEU A 199 42.01 7.90 -0.29
N VAL A 200 41.27 8.45 -1.24
CA VAL A 200 41.73 9.63 -2.02
C VAL A 200 41.86 10.86 -1.10
N GLN A 201 40.89 11.08 -0.22
CA GLN A 201 40.93 12.20 0.71
C GLN A 201 42.05 12.10 1.77
N THR A 202 42.49 10.91 2.16
CA THR A 202 43.50 10.76 3.22
C THR A 202 44.82 11.41 2.86
N THR A 203 45.24 11.43 1.60
CA THR A 203 46.48 12.05 1.14
C THR A 203 46.44 13.57 1.32
N PHE A 204 45.35 14.21 0.90
CA PHE A 204 45.18 15.66 1.09
C PHE A 204 45.00 16.06 2.56
N ARG A 205 44.26 15.28 3.32
CA ARG A 205 44.02 15.53 4.75
C ARG A 205 45.28 15.35 5.60
N ARG A 206 46.18 14.42 5.28
CA ARG A 206 47.44 14.29 5.98
C ARG A 206 48.26 15.59 5.93
N TYR A 207 48.34 16.22 4.79
CA TYR A 207 49.04 17.48 4.62
C TYR A 207 48.39 18.63 5.43
N ASN A 208 47.10 18.80 5.33
CA ASN A 208 46.36 19.82 6.06
C ASN A 208 46.46 19.60 7.58
N ASN A 209 46.37 18.37 8.05
CA ASN A 209 46.48 18.05 9.49
C ASN A 209 47.89 18.28 10.06
N LEU A 210 48.93 18.11 9.23
CA LEU A 210 50.28 18.52 9.62
C LEU A 210 50.39 20.01 9.81
N ILE A 211 49.85 20.81 8.89
CA ILE A 211 49.83 22.28 9.01
C ILE A 211 49.08 22.71 10.29
N TYR A 212 47.94 22.14 10.61
CA TYR A 212 47.20 22.47 11.83
C TYR A 212 47.99 22.14 13.09
N LYS A 213 48.73 21.00 13.10
CA LYS A 213 49.62 20.65 14.22
C LYS A 213 50.77 21.62 14.37
N ILE A 214 51.39 22.05 13.26
CA ILE A 214 52.50 23.05 13.29
C ILE A 214 52.00 24.40 13.80
N LEU A 215 50.78 24.79 13.44
CA LEU A 215 50.11 26.01 13.92
C LEU A 215 49.63 25.91 15.39
N GLY A 216 49.86 24.78 16.06
CA GLY A 216 49.50 24.59 17.47
C GLY A 216 48.02 24.37 17.75
N VAL A 217 47.23 23.97 16.70
CA VAL A 217 45.80 23.67 16.87
C VAL A 217 45.67 22.38 17.69
N ASP A 218 44.91 22.44 18.78
CA ASP A 218 44.66 21.32 19.65
C ASP A 218 43.75 20.25 19.02
N PHE A 219 43.97 19.02 19.44
CA PHE A 219 43.25 17.84 18.89
C PHE A 219 41.72 17.94 18.95
N PRO A 220 41.08 18.40 20.08
CA PRO A 220 39.63 18.57 20.12
C PRO A 220 39.09 19.51 19.06
N THR A 221 39.80 20.57 18.71
CA THR A 221 39.40 21.52 17.68
C THR A 221 39.42 20.89 16.29
N ILE A 222 40.46 20.09 15.96
CA ILE A 222 40.55 19.35 14.71
C ILE A 222 39.38 18.32 14.64
N LEU A 223 39.11 17.56 15.69
CA LEU A 223 38.02 16.61 15.75
C LEU A 223 36.65 17.27 15.57
N LYS A 224 36.44 18.43 16.23
CA LYS A 224 35.20 19.20 16.09
C LYS A 224 34.99 19.70 14.67
N ALA A 225 36.03 20.18 14.01
CA ALA A 225 35.97 20.60 12.60
C ALA A 225 35.59 19.42 11.68
N MET A 226 36.20 18.24 11.89
CA MET A 226 35.91 17.03 11.13
C MET A 226 34.48 16.55 11.33
N THR A 227 34.00 16.54 12.57
CA THR A 227 32.61 16.15 12.86
C THR A 227 31.61 17.11 12.27
N MET A 228 31.90 18.41 12.25
CA MET A 228 31.03 19.41 11.62
C MET A 228 30.99 19.24 10.09
N GLU A 229 32.15 19.06 9.45
CA GLU A 229 32.23 18.78 8.03
C GLU A 229 31.43 17.51 7.66
N PHE A 230 31.61 16.43 8.42
CA PHE A 230 30.85 15.20 8.26
C PHE A 230 29.34 15.45 8.40
N ALA A 231 28.91 16.18 9.43
CA ALA A 231 27.49 16.45 9.67
C ALA A 231 26.84 17.23 8.53
N VAL A 232 27.54 18.20 7.93
CA VAL A 232 27.04 18.96 6.79
C VAL A 232 26.92 18.08 5.54
N ILE A 233 27.97 17.31 5.21
CA ILE A 233 27.97 16.44 4.04
C ILE A 233 26.90 15.35 4.19
N TYR A 234 26.87 14.71 5.36
CA TYR A 234 25.91 13.65 5.62
C TYR A 234 24.48 14.14 5.67
N GLY A 235 24.23 15.32 6.27
CA GLY A 235 22.93 15.97 6.27
C GLY A 235 22.42 16.26 4.86
N THR A 236 23.30 16.77 3.98
CA THR A 236 22.96 16.99 2.58
C THR A 236 22.62 15.67 1.85
N LEU A 237 23.42 14.63 2.05
CA LEU A 237 23.17 13.31 1.47
C LEU A 237 21.86 12.70 1.96
N ILE A 238 21.55 12.81 3.26
CA ILE A 238 20.27 12.35 3.83
C ILE A 238 19.11 13.05 3.14
N PHE A 239 19.17 14.39 2.99
CA PHE A 239 18.10 15.15 2.37
C PHE A 239 17.81 14.64 0.94
N PHE A 240 18.84 14.48 0.12
CA PHE A 240 18.67 13.96 -1.25
C PHE A 240 18.19 12.50 -1.25
N ALA A 241 18.79 11.64 -0.43
CA ALA A 241 18.44 10.22 -0.37
C ALA A 241 16.99 10.01 0.07
N LEU A 242 16.55 10.69 1.13
CA LEU A 242 15.16 10.63 1.60
C LEU A 242 14.19 11.18 0.55
N SER A 243 14.51 12.30 -0.08
CA SER A 243 13.64 12.88 -1.12
C SER A 243 13.44 11.90 -2.28
N VAL A 244 14.52 11.35 -2.83
CA VAL A 244 14.45 10.39 -3.93
C VAL A 244 13.74 9.11 -3.50
N ALA A 245 14.07 8.54 -2.34
CA ALA A 245 13.47 7.31 -1.84
C ALA A 245 11.98 7.48 -1.60
N THR A 246 11.56 8.58 -0.96
CA THR A 246 10.14 8.87 -0.67
C THR A 246 9.34 9.06 -1.95
N ILE A 247 9.82 9.87 -2.88
CA ILE A 247 9.15 10.13 -4.16
C ILE A 247 9.04 8.83 -4.97
N SER A 248 10.12 8.08 -5.10
CA SER A 248 10.12 6.82 -5.85
C SER A 248 9.19 5.78 -5.22
N SER A 249 9.23 5.64 -3.90
CA SER A 249 8.36 4.72 -3.16
C SER A 249 6.88 5.09 -3.30
N TYR A 250 6.56 6.38 -3.17
CA TYR A 250 5.21 6.89 -3.37
C TYR A 250 4.68 6.57 -4.79
N LEU A 251 5.46 6.90 -5.81
CA LEU A 251 5.07 6.65 -7.21
C LEU A 251 4.85 5.15 -7.49
N VAL A 252 5.71 4.28 -6.96
CA VAL A 252 5.57 2.83 -7.19
C VAL A 252 4.38 2.27 -6.42
N VAL A 253 4.25 2.59 -5.12
CA VAL A 253 3.21 1.99 -4.28
C VAL A 253 1.81 2.48 -4.68
N GLU A 254 1.65 3.78 -4.91
CA GLU A 254 0.33 4.35 -5.16
C GLU A 254 -0.09 4.27 -6.63
N ASN A 255 0.84 4.52 -7.58
CA ASN A 255 0.49 4.50 -9.01
C ASN A 255 0.64 3.13 -9.67
N ALA A 256 1.67 2.35 -9.33
CA ALA A 256 1.91 1.06 -9.96
C ALA A 256 1.20 -0.09 -9.21
N LEU A 257 1.27 -0.12 -7.88
CA LEU A 257 0.66 -1.19 -7.07
C LEU A 257 -0.77 -0.86 -6.62
N GLN A 258 -1.20 0.42 -6.73
CA GLN A 258 -2.52 0.90 -6.28
C GLN A 258 -2.81 0.58 -4.80
N LEU A 259 -1.74 0.56 -3.98
CA LEU A 259 -1.81 0.36 -2.54
C LEU A 259 -1.70 1.70 -1.81
N THR A 260 -2.22 1.77 -0.59
CA THR A 260 -2.01 2.94 0.28
C THR A 260 -0.54 3.02 0.68
N TRP A 261 0.09 4.15 0.36
CA TRP A 261 1.47 4.39 0.74
C TRP A 261 1.57 4.76 2.23
N TYR A 262 2.52 4.15 2.93
CA TYR A 262 2.82 4.43 4.33
C TYR A 262 4.33 4.65 4.51
N PHE A 263 4.70 5.72 5.19
CA PHE A 263 6.10 6.01 5.51
C PHE A 263 6.45 5.51 6.91
N ASP A 264 7.35 4.53 7.00
CA ASP A 264 7.85 4.01 8.27
C ASP A 264 9.03 4.85 8.77
N PHE A 265 8.72 5.82 9.66
CA PHE A 265 9.74 6.67 10.30
C PHE A 265 10.73 5.87 11.14
N GLY A 266 10.30 4.81 11.81
CA GLY A 266 11.16 3.99 12.66
C GLY A 266 12.25 3.31 11.87
N LEU A 267 11.86 2.66 10.78
CA LEU A 267 12.78 1.97 9.88
C LEU A 267 13.72 2.96 9.17
N ALA A 268 13.21 4.11 8.72
CA ALA A 268 14.02 5.14 8.09
C ALA A 268 15.11 5.66 9.04
N VAL A 269 14.75 6.01 10.27
CA VAL A 269 15.71 6.50 11.30
C VAL A 269 16.76 5.43 11.61
N TRP A 270 16.38 4.17 11.73
CA TRP A 270 17.30 3.06 12.00
C TRP A 270 18.34 2.88 10.87
N ILE A 271 17.89 2.92 9.62
CA ILE A 271 18.78 2.82 8.45
C ILE A 271 19.74 4.01 8.41
N LEU A 272 19.23 5.22 8.57
CA LEU A 272 20.05 6.44 8.55
C LEU A 272 21.06 6.47 9.69
N ALA A 273 20.66 6.10 10.90
CA ALA A 273 21.55 6.07 12.06
C ALA A 273 22.66 5.01 11.89
N SER A 274 22.32 3.80 11.40
CA SER A 274 23.31 2.75 11.17
C SER A 274 24.30 3.11 10.08
N THR A 275 23.85 3.69 8.96
CA THR A 275 24.73 4.17 7.89
C THR A 275 25.62 5.33 8.32
N ALA A 276 25.08 6.28 9.13
CA ALA A 276 25.87 7.36 9.71
C ALA A 276 26.98 6.82 10.62
N LEU A 277 26.65 5.87 11.49
CA LEU A 277 27.60 5.27 12.39
C LEU A 277 28.74 4.56 11.66
N VAL A 278 28.39 3.73 10.67
CA VAL A 278 29.38 3.00 9.84
C VAL A 278 30.27 4.00 9.09
N SER A 279 29.70 4.99 8.44
CA SER A 279 30.45 6.02 7.71
C SER A 279 31.37 6.82 8.63
N PHE A 280 30.90 7.20 9.82
CA PHE A 280 31.71 7.92 10.79
C PHE A 280 32.89 7.07 11.30
N ILE A 281 32.66 5.79 11.60
CA ILE A 281 33.74 4.86 12.00
C ILE A 281 34.78 4.74 10.88
N LEU A 282 34.37 4.58 9.62
CA LEU A 282 35.28 4.51 8.49
C LEU A 282 36.14 5.77 8.35
N ILE A 283 35.55 6.96 8.53
CA ILE A 283 36.26 8.23 8.48
C ILE A 283 37.29 8.32 9.62
N LEU A 284 36.94 7.91 10.84
CA LEU A 284 37.88 7.88 11.96
C LEU A 284 39.04 6.91 11.71
N LEU A 285 38.75 5.71 11.20
CA LEU A 285 39.77 4.73 10.88
C LEU A 285 40.72 5.22 9.78
N ALA A 286 40.21 5.84 8.73
CA ALA A 286 41.01 6.40 7.65
C ALA A 286 41.92 7.55 8.13
N ASN A 287 41.47 8.30 9.12
CA ASN A 287 42.27 9.39 9.67
C ASN A 287 43.09 9.01 10.91
N ARG A 288 43.39 7.70 11.11
CA ARG A 288 44.19 7.20 12.26
C ARG A 288 45.52 7.92 12.43
N SER A 289 46.10 8.48 11.35
CA SER A 289 47.36 9.25 11.41
C SER A 289 47.24 10.55 12.25
N ILE A 290 46.03 11.05 12.47
CA ILE A 290 45.79 12.20 13.35
C ILE A 290 46.05 11.82 14.82
N PHE A 291 45.76 10.57 15.18
CA PHE A 291 45.94 10.04 16.54
C PHE A 291 47.38 9.62 16.84
N SER A 292 48.27 9.58 15.83
CA SER A 292 49.67 9.22 16.04
C SER A 292 50.50 10.42 16.58
N PRO A 293 51.19 10.28 17.70
CA PRO A 293 51.97 11.37 18.29
C PRO A 293 53.25 11.71 17.53
N LYS A 294 53.67 10.90 16.56
CA LYS A 294 55.00 11.04 15.92
C LYS A 294 54.89 11.90 14.65
N VAL A 295 55.21 13.16 14.77
CA VAL A 295 55.38 14.12 13.65
C VAL A 295 56.74 13.95 12.97
N TYR A 296 57.74 13.44 13.69
CA TYR A 296 59.17 13.41 13.32
C TYR A 296 59.54 12.57 12.07
N PRO A 297 58.95 11.41 11.77
CA PRO A 297 59.33 10.64 10.59
C PRO A 297 58.87 11.19 9.25
N LEU A 298 57.87 12.08 9.24
CA LEU A 298 57.24 12.60 8.02
C LEU A 298 57.93 13.82 7.42
N ILE A 299 58.77 14.50 8.21
CA ILE A 299 59.54 15.68 7.78
C ILE A 299 60.89 15.27 7.19
N ARG A 300 61.33 14.02 7.39
CA ARG A 300 62.68 13.54 7.04
C ARG A 300 62.75 12.71 5.74
N ASN A 301 61.61 12.47 5.08
CA ASN A 301 61.63 11.81 3.76
C ASN A 301 61.46 12.87 2.64
N GLU A 302 62.48 13.63 2.41
CA GLU A 302 62.90 14.13 1.08
C GLU A 302 64.08 13.31 0.63
#